data_515074f43470676f7075b084515743ee
#
_entry.id   515074f43470676f7075b084515743ee
#
_cell.length_a   1.000
_cell.length_b   1.000
_cell.length_c   1.000
_cell.angle_alpha   90.00
_cell.angle_beta   90.00
_cell.angle_gamma   90.00
#
_symmetry.space_group_name_H-M   'P 1'
#
loop_
_entity.id
_entity.type
_entity.pdbx_description
1 polymer ?
#
loop_
_entity_poly.entity_id
_entity_poly.type
_entity_poly.pdbx_seq_one_letter_code
_entity_poly.pdbx_strand_id
1 'polypeptide(L)'
;MTSLHVPIPQGVLMAGRPATHEVSVERVLPLDAGDAWDLLVDARHHARWIPLTRVDAPPPALGVQVVAVSGPFARRGAPGLADRMRIDRFEPPAGDAPGVAVFTKQGPLLLGEARIEIAGAGPGRARVTWSERVHLAGPLPAAVTGRLMAPVLRGMLRFALARAVLEVAGATNRRRRA
;
A
#
# COMPACT_ATOMS: atom_id res chain seq x y z
N MET A 1 -16.56 -16.81 54.32
CA MET A 1 -16.61 -16.64 52.85
C MET A 1 -15.59 -15.52 52.48
N THR A 2 -14.38 -15.94 52.16
CA THR A 2 -13.26 -15.01 51.89
C THR A 2 -13.14 -14.84 50.39
N SER A 3 -13.42 -13.62 49.91
CA SER A 3 -13.37 -13.27 48.50
C SER A 3 -11.92 -13.06 48.09
N LEU A 4 -11.39 -13.93 47.24
CA LEU A 4 -10.06 -13.78 46.61
C LEU A 4 -10.15 -12.75 45.51
N HIS A 5 -9.58 -11.58 45.78
CA HIS A 5 -9.37 -10.52 44.78
C HIS A 5 -8.10 -10.83 43.97
N VAL A 6 -8.27 -11.25 42.72
CA VAL A 6 -7.14 -11.43 41.78
C VAL A 6 -6.84 -10.09 41.14
N PRO A 7 -5.62 -9.56 41.30
CA PRO A 7 -5.24 -8.30 40.60
C PRO A 7 -5.04 -8.55 39.12
N ILE A 8 -5.73 -7.78 38.28
CA ILE A 8 -5.51 -7.71 36.83
C ILE A 8 -4.18 -7.01 36.60
N PRO A 9 -3.23 -7.58 35.85
CA PRO A 9 -1.99 -6.89 35.53
C PRO A 9 -2.29 -5.70 34.61
N GLN A 10 -2.07 -4.50 35.12
CA GLN A 10 -2.13 -3.26 34.37
C GLN A 10 -0.94 -3.14 33.43
N GLY A 11 -1.25 -2.88 32.15
CA GLY A 11 -0.37 -2.09 31.29
C GLY A 11 0.83 -2.81 30.69
N VAL A 12 0.60 -3.57 29.63
CA VAL A 12 1.59 -3.60 28.56
C VAL A 12 1.62 -2.18 27.97
N LEU A 13 2.61 -1.39 28.39
CA LEU A 13 2.97 -0.14 27.71
C LEU A 13 3.25 -0.52 26.25
N MET A 14 2.31 -0.22 25.38
CA MET A 14 2.56 -0.17 23.94
C MET A 14 3.65 0.86 23.75
N ALA A 15 4.89 0.39 23.54
CA ALA A 15 6.00 1.26 23.15
C ALA A 15 5.54 2.08 21.96
N GLY A 16 5.38 3.38 22.16
CA GLY A 16 4.90 4.30 21.15
C GLY A 16 5.72 4.12 19.87
N ARG A 17 5.06 3.66 18.80
CA ARG A 17 5.69 3.60 17.47
C ARG A 17 6.22 5.00 17.18
N PRO A 18 7.49 5.13 16.76
CA PRO A 18 8.06 6.44 16.45
C PRO A 18 7.12 7.15 15.47
N ALA A 19 6.83 8.42 15.76
CA ALA A 19 5.93 9.24 14.94
C ALA A 19 6.57 9.48 13.56
N THR A 20 6.44 8.50 12.67
CA THR A 20 6.84 8.62 11.27
C THR A 20 5.74 9.32 10.49
N HIS A 21 6.12 10.20 9.58
CA HIS A 21 5.16 10.97 8.80
C HIS A 21 4.41 10.07 7.83
N GLU A 22 3.07 10.04 7.96
CA GLU A 22 2.20 9.30 7.06
C GLU A 22 1.78 10.19 5.88
N VAL A 23 1.85 9.62 4.70
CA VAL A 23 1.30 10.20 3.47
C VAL A 23 0.09 9.39 3.06
N SER A 24 -1.01 10.06 2.75
CA SER A 24 -2.22 9.43 2.24
C SER A 24 -2.71 10.15 1.00
N VAL A 25 -3.22 9.38 0.04
CA VAL A 25 -3.86 9.87 -1.19
C VAL A 25 -5.13 9.07 -1.43
N GLU A 26 -6.22 9.79 -1.67
CA GLU A 26 -7.52 9.20 -1.99
C GLU A 26 -7.91 9.46 -3.45
N ARG A 27 -8.56 8.48 -4.08
CA ARG A 27 -9.19 8.60 -5.39
C ARG A 27 -10.45 7.73 -5.47
N VAL A 28 -11.36 8.13 -6.34
CA VAL A 28 -12.49 7.29 -6.73
C VAL A 28 -12.21 6.70 -8.11
N LEU A 29 -12.30 5.37 -8.21
CA LEU A 29 -12.18 4.62 -9.45
C LEU A 29 -13.58 4.28 -10.00
N PRO A 30 -13.78 4.24 -11.32
CA PRO A 30 -15.02 3.78 -11.95
C PRO A 30 -15.03 2.24 -12.05
N LEU A 31 -14.96 1.57 -10.91
CA LEU A 31 -14.98 0.11 -10.70
C LEU A 31 -15.76 -0.20 -9.43
N ASP A 32 -16.35 -1.39 -9.34
CA ASP A 32 -16.80 -1.91 -8.06
C ASP A 32 -15.65 -2.20 -7.10
N ALA A 33 -15.94 -2.29 -5.80
CA ALA A 33 -14.90 -2.43 -4.78
C ALA A 33 -14.06 -3.71 -4.97
N GLY A 34 -14.67 -4.82 -5.40
CA GLY A 34 -13.97 -6.07 -5.70
C GLY A 34 -12.99 -5.93 -6.87
N ASP A 35 -13.44 -5.35 -8.00
CA ASP A 35 -12.58 -5.13 -9.17
C ASP A 35 -11.45 -4.15 -8.86
N ALA A 36 -11.73 -3.12 -8.06
CA ALA A 36 -10.69 -2.17 -7.60
C ALA A 36 -9.68 -2.83 -6.68
N TRP A 37 -10.11 -3.78 -5.83
CA TRP A 37 -9.26 -4.60 -4.99
C TRP A 37 -8.31 -5.45 -5.82
N ASP A 38 -8.82 -6.25 -6.74
CA ASP A 38 -8.03 -7.14 -7.59
C ASP A 38 -7.01 -6.35 -8.42
N LEU A 39 -7.40 -5.15 -8.85
CA LEU A 39 -6.53 -4.28 -9.63
C LEU A 39 -5.39 -3.70 -8.79
N LEU A 40 -5.67 -3.18 -7.58
CA LEU A 40 -4.73 -2.34 -6.82
C LEU A 40 -3.91 -3.10 -5.80
N VAL A 41 -4.44 -4.20 -5.24
CA VAL A 41 -3.71 -4.99 -4.23
C VAL A 41 -2.72 -5.95 -4.87
N ASP A 42 -2.94 -6.31 -6.13
CA ASP A 42 -1.95 -7.06 -6.90
C ASP A 42 -0.77 -6.16 -7.30
N ALA A 43 0.31 -6.26 -6.54
CA ALA A 43 1.50 -5.46 -6.73
C ALA A 43 2.13 -5.63 -8.13
N ARG A 44 1.87 -6.74 -8.85
CA ARG A 44 2.34 -6.96 -10.23
C ARG A 44 1.84 -5.87 -11.18
N HIS A 45 0.67 -5.31 -10.88
CA HIS A 45 0.08 -4.22 -11.65
C HIS A 45 0.78 -2.88 -11.44
N HIS A 46 1.45 -2.68 -10.29
CA HIS A 46 2.08 -1.40 -9.94
C HIS A 46 3.18 -1.00 -10.93
N ALA A 47 3.86 -1.96 -11.55
CA ALA A 47 4.86 -1.70 -12.58
C ALA A 47 4.31 -0.92 -13.80
N ARG A 48 2.99 -0.93 -14.03
CA ARG A 48 2.33 -0.15 -15.10
C ARG A 48 2.21 1.33 -14.76
N TRP A 49 2.07 1.63 -13.47
CA TRP A 49 1.79 2.97 -12.96
C TRP A 49 2.98 3.66 -12.34
N ILE A 50 3.89 2.89 -11.72
CA ILE A 50 5.11 3.43 -11.12
C ILE A 50 6.23 3.40 -12.15
N PRO A 51 6.74 4.58 -12.59
CA PRO A 51 7.80 4.64 -13.59
C PRO A 51 9.07 3.92 -13.14
N LEU A 52 9.81 3.38 -14.10
CA LEU A 52 11.12 2.77 -13.89
C LEU A 52 11.12 1.62 -12.86
N THR A 53 9.96 1.03 -12.57
CA THR A 53 9.82 -0.03 -11.57
C THR A 53 9.48 -1.35 -12.25
N ARG A 54 10.16 -2.41 -11.81
CA ARG A 54 9.79 -3.81 -12.04
C ARG A 54 9.29 -4.39 -10.72
N VAL A 55 8.24 -5.19 -10.76
CA VAL A 55 7.71 -5.89 -9.60
C VAL A 55 7.81 -7.39 -9.85
N ASP A 56 8.36 -8.10 -8.88
CA ASP A 56 8.42 -9.56 -8.82
C ASP A 56 7.64 -10.02 -7.59
N ALA A 57 6.53 -10.70 -7.83
CA ALA A 57 5.64 -11.18 -6.79
C ALA A 57 4.78 -12.34 -7.31
N PRO A 58 4.46 -13.32 -6.46
CA PRO A 58 3.37 -14.27 -6.73
C PRO A 58 2.00 -13.55 -6.60
N PRO A 59 0.89 -14.25 -6.90
CA PRO A 59 -0.44 -13.72 -6.63
C PRO A 59 -0.58 -13.26 -5.17
N PRO A 60 -1.30 -12.14 -4.92
CA PRO A 60 -1.37 -11.56 -3.59
C PRO A 60 -2.12 -12.48 -2.61
N ALA A 61 -1.53 -12.69 -1.45
CA ALA A 61 -2.13 -13.40 -0.31
C ALA A 61 -1.40 -12.98 0.98
N LEU A 62 -2.00 -13.29 2.12
CA LEU A 62 -1.35 -13.06 3.42
C LEU A 62 0.01 -13.77 3.50
N GLY A 63 1.04 -13.08 3.97
CA GLY A 63 2.42 -13.59 4.11
C GLY A 63 3.27 -13.56 2.84
N VAL A 64 2.68 -13.24 1.68
CA VAL A 64 3.40 -13.19 0.40
C VAL A 64 4.47 -12.10 0.41
N GLN A 65 5.62 -12.45 -0.17
CA GLN A 65 6.74 -11.53 -0.39
C GLN A 65 6.60 -10.86 -1.76
N VAL A 66 6.81 -9.55 -1.77
CA VAL A 66 6.81 -8.70 -2.95
C VAL A 66 8.16 -8.01 -3.04
N VAL A 67 8.77 -8.00 -4.21
CA VAL A 67 10.01 -7.27 -4.48
C VAL A 67 9.77 -6.30 -5.62
N ALA A 68 9.84 -5.00 -5.31
CA ALA A 68 9.83 -3.94 -6.31
C ALA A 68 11.25 -3.42 -6.50
N VAL A 69 11.72 -3.33 -7.74
CA VAL A 69 13.04 -2.80 -8.07
C VAL A 69 12.85 -1.55 -8.93
N SER A 70 13.32 -0.42 -8.44
CA SER A 70 13.21 0.88 -9.12
C SER A 70 14.57 1.38 -9.58
N GLY A 71 14.68 1.78 -10.84
CA GLY A 71 15.91 2.31 -11.43
C GLY A 71 15.81 2.51 -12.95
N PRO A 72 16.76 3.23 -13.58
CA PRO A 72 16.67 3.61 -14.99
C PRO A 72 16.42 2.45 -15.95
N PHE A 73 16.96 1.28 -15.68
CA PHE A 73 16.81 0.08 -16.52
C PHE A 73 16.24 -1.13 -15.75
N ALA A 74 15.61 -0.91 -14.60
CA ALA A 74 15.06 -2.00 -13.76
C ALA A 74 14.08 -2.90 -14.53
N ARG A 75 13.27 -2.33 -15.42
CA ARG A 75 12.35 -3.10 -16.29
C ARG A 75 13.05 -4.01 -17.29
N ARG A 76 14.34 -3.80 -17.56
CA ARG A 76 15.19 -4.64 -18.42
C ARG A 76 16.07 -5.59 -17.60
N GLY A 77 15.83 -5.70 -16.30
CA GLY A 77 16.56 -6.59 -15.40
C GLY A 77 17.79 -5.97 -14.72
N ALA A 78 18.11 -4.70 -15.00
CA ALA A 78 19.22 -4.03 -14.34
C ALA A 78 18.97 -3.89 -12.81
N PRO A 79 20.03 -3.86 -12.00
CA PRO A 79 19.94 -3.59 -10.57
C PRO A 79 19.39 -2.18 -10.31
N GLY A 80 18.76 -2.00 -9.15
CA GLY A 80 18.19 -0.74 -8.72
C GLY A 80 17.89 -0.75 -7.22
N LEU A 81 17.15 0.26 -6.77
CA LEU A 81 16.62 0.30 -5.42
C LEU A 81 15.60 -0.82 -5.23
N ALA A 82 15.94 -1.81 -4.41
CA ALA A 82 15.04 -2.90 -4.07
C ALA A 82 14.18 -2.51 -2.85
N ASP A 83 12.88 -2.52 -3.02
CA ASP A 83 11.87 -2.40 -1.97
C ASP A 83 11.25 -3.79 -1.75
N ARG A 84 11.59 -4.42 -0.64
CA ARG A 84 11.06 -5.73 -0.24
C ARG A 84 9.94 -5.52 0.74
N MET A 85 8.81 -6.16 0.47
CA MET A 85 7.61 -6.03 1.29
C MET A 85 7.02 -7.41 1.57
N ARG A 86 6.30 -7.53 2.69
CA ARG A 86 5.46 -8.69 2.99
C ARG A 86 4.03 -8.22 3.20
N ILE A 87 3.06 -8.97 2.71
CA ILE A 87 1.65 -8.71 2.95
C ILE A 87 1.30 -9.24 4.35
N ASP A 88 1.10 -8.32 5.31
CA ASP A 88 0.80 -8.65 6.71
C ASP A 88 -0.69 -8.56 7.03
N ARG A 89 -1.48 -7.94 6.15
CA ARG A 89 -2.94 -7.92 6.21
C ARG A 89 -3.49 -8.05 4.80
N PHE A 90 -4.47 -8.93 4.62
CA PHE A 90 -5.11 -9.20 3.33
C PHE A 90 -6.58 -9.53 3.57
N GLU A 91 -7.41 -8.52 3.58
CA GLU A 91 -8.85 -8.62 3.85
C GLU A 91 -9.59 -7.98 2.68
N PRO A 92 -10.09 -8.77 1.72
CA PRO A 92 -10.89 -8.24 0.60
C PRO A 92 -12.17 -7.54 1.08
N PRO A 93 -12.71 -6.59 0.28
CA PRO A 93 -13.98 -5.95 0.61
C PRO A 93 -15.11 -6.98 0.64
N ALA A 94 -16.00 -6.86 1.64
CA ALA A 94 -17.14 -7.78 1.81
C ALA A 94 -18.39 -6.99 2.22
N GLY A 95 -19.44 -7.01 1.37
CA GLY A 95 -20.62 -6.18 1.59
C GLY A 95 -20.25 -4.71 1.70
N ASP A 96 -20.63 -4.06 2.81
CA ASP A 96 -20.31 -2.66 3.09
C ASP A 96 -18.94 -2.48 3.80
N ALA A 97 -18.30 -3.58 4.19
CA ALA A 97 -16.99 -3.52 4.85
C ALA A 97 -15.88 -3.22 3.84
N PRO A 98 -15.00 -2.24 4.13
CA PRO A 98 -13.87 -1.93 3.26
C PRO A 98 -12.85 -3.05 3.26
N GLY A 99 -12.25 -3.31 2.10
CA GLY A 99 -11.07 -4.17 2.00
C GLY A 99 -9.82 -3.45 2.49
N VAL A 100 -8.91 -4.19 3.13
CA VAL A 100 -7.66 -3.65 3.67
C VAL A 100 -6.49 -4.57 3.36
N ALA A 101 -5.47 -4.04 2.67
CA ALA A 101 -4.18 -4.69 2.51
C ALA A 101 -3.08 -3.84 3.15
N VAL A 102 -2.16 -4.50 3.87
CA VAL A 102 -0.99 -3.86 4.47
C VAL A 102 0.27 -4.58 4.03
N PHE A 103 1.20 -3.81 3.48
CA PHE A 103 2.50 -4.27 3.01
C PHE A 103 3.58 -3.71 3.95
N THR A 104 4.22 -4.57 4.73
CA THR A 104 5.32 -4.16 5.61
C THR A 104 6.64 -4.20 4.85
N LYS A 105 7.33 -3.08 4.81
CA LYS A 105 8.64 -2.93 4.16
C LYS A 105 9.74 -3.54 5.04
N GLN A 106 10.56 -4.39 4.42
CA GLN A 106 11.57 -5.22 5.10
C GLN A 106 13.01 -4.75 4.85
N GLY A 107 13.19 -3.58 4.26
CA GLY A 107 14.52 -3.08 3.93
C GLY A 107 15.09 -3.66 2.62
N PRO A 108 16.40 -3.49 2.39
CA PRO A 108 17.40 -2.95 3.33
C PRO A 108 17.35 -1.43 3.53
N LEU A 109 16.83 -0.65 2.56
CA LEU A 109 16.86 0.82 2.63
C LEU A 109 15.54 1.41 3.10
N LEU A 110 14.41 0.89 2.63
CA LEU A 110 13.09 1.39 2.98
C LEU A 110 12.46 0.53 4.09
N LEU A 111 12.01 1.18 5.15
CA LEU A 111 11.32 0.57 6.28
C LEU A 111 9.99 1.27 6.51
N GLY A 112 9.03 0.56 7.09
CA GLY A 112 7.69 1.07 7.38
C GLY A 112 6.59 0.23 6.75
N GLU A 113 5.49 0.87 6.34
CA GLU A 113 4.36 0.16 5.78
C GLU A 113 3.66 0.98 4.68
N ALA A 114 3.06 0.27 3.72
CA ALA A 114 2.08 0.78 2.78
C ALA A 114 0.73 0.12 3.08
N ARG A 115 -0.35 0.91 3.05
CA ARG A 115 -1.72 0.45 3.29
C ARG A 115 -2.60 0.86 2.12
N ILE A 116 -3.35 -0.08 1.60
CA ILE A 116 -4.39 0.16 0.60
C ILE A 116 -5.73 -0.19 1.25
N GLU A 117 -6.64 0.75 1.24
CA GLU A 117 -8.02 0.57 1.72
C GLU A 117 -8.99 0.87 0.58
N ILE A 118 -9.97 -0.02 0.38
CA ILE A 118 -10.93 0.08 -0.73
C ILE A 118 -12.33 -0.11 -0.19
N ALA A 119 -13.18 0.88 -0.41
CA ALA A 119 -14.58 0.88 0.00
C ALA A 119 -15.48 1.16 -1.20
N GLY A 120 -16.71 0.64 -1.17
CA GLY A 120 -17.74 1.03 -2.13
C GLY A 120 -18.04 2.54 -2.04
N ALA A 121 -18.25 3.18 -3.18
CA ALA A 121 -18.61 4.61 -3.29
C ALA A 121 -19.84 4.82 -4.17
N GLY A 122 -20.77 3.86 -4.16
CA GLY A 122 -21.95 3.77 -5.02
C GLY A 122 -21.74 2.79 -6.17
N PRO A 123 -22.80 2.51 -6.96
CA PRO A 123 -22.77 1.53 -8.04
C PRO A 123 -21.64 1.80 -9.05
N GLY A 124 -20.81 0.79 -9.33
CA GLY A 124 -19.69 0.87 -10.26
C GLY A 124 -18.59 1.86 -9.83
N ARG A 125 -18.50 2.18 -8.53
CA ARG A 125 -17.50 3.14 -8.00
C ARG A 125 -16.89 2.63 -6.72
N ALA A 126 -15.56 2.73 -6.62
CA ALA A 126 -14.81 2.42 -5.42
C ALA A 126 -13.97 3.61 -4.98
N ARG A 127 -13.98 3.90 -3.69
CA ARG A 127 -13.04 4.83 -3.04
C ARG A 127 -11.80 4.05 -2.63
N VAL A 128 -10.66 4.52 -3.07
CA VAL A 128 -9.35 3.96 -2.76
C VAL A 128 -8.57 4.96 -1.94
N THR A 129 -8.10 4.53 -0.79
CA THR A 129 -7.15 5.27 0.04
C THR A 129 -5.84 4.50 0.07
N TRP A 130 -4.78 5.10 -0.47
CA TRP A 130 -3.43 4.55 -0.41
C TRP A 130 -2.58 5.40 0.51
N SER A 131 -2.14 4.80 1.60
CA SER A 131 -1.31 5.46 2.62
C SER A 131 0.06 4.80 2.70
N GLU A 132 1.10 5.60 2.92
CA GLU A 132 2.45 5.10 3.18
C GLU A 132 3.07 5.82 4.39
N ARG A 133 3.68 5.03 5.25
CA ARG A 133 4.49 5.47 6.39
C ARG A 133 5.87 4.85 6.23
N VAL A 134 6.76 5.56 5.55
CA VAL A 134 8.06 5.05 5.13
C VAL A 134 9.19 5.95 5.64
N HIS A 135 10.29 5.33 6.03
CA HIS A 135 11.52 5.99 6.43
C HIS A 135 12.73 5.21 5.91
N LEU A 136 13.89 5.86 5.90
CA LEU A 136 15.14 5.22 5.50
C LEU A 136 15.77 4.48 6.69
N ALA A 137 16.29 3.29 6.42
CA ALA A 137 17.20 2.61 7.35
C ALA A 137 18.52 3.38 7.41
N GLY A 138 19.09 3.49 8.61
CA GLY A 138 20.37 4.16 8.80
C GLY A 138 20.44 4.95 10.11
N PRO A 139 21.48 5.78 10.29
CA PRO A 139 21.75 6.46 11.56
C PRO A 139 20.82 7.64 11.83
N LEU A 140 20.10 8.13 10.82
CA LEU A 140 19.18 9.26 10.99
C LEU A 140 17.85 8.81 11.62
N PRO A 141 17.24 9.62 12.49
CA PRO A 141 15.95 9.31 13.08
C PRO A 141 14.87 9.07 12.02
N ALA A 142 14.04 8.03 12.20
CA ALA A 142 12.96 7.67 11.30
C ALA A 142 11.98 8.83 11.03
N ALA A 143 11.71 9.68 12.03
CA ALA A 143 10.87 10.87 11.88
C ALA A 143 11.44 11.88 10.88
N VAL A 144 12.75 12.06 10.87
CA VAL A 144 13.45 12.99 9.96
C VAL A 144 13.41 12.46 8.54
N THR A 145 13.86 11.22 8.34
CA THR A 145 13.89 10.61 7.00
C THR A 145 12.49 10.41 6.42
N GLY A 146 11.50 10.04 7.24
CA GLY A 146 10.10 9.94 6.84
C GLY A 146 9.52 11.28 6.39
N ARG A 147 9.85 12.37 7.11
CA ARG A 147 9.40 13.71 6.71
C ARG A 147 10.02 14.18 5.40
N LEU A 148 11.29 13.88 5.18
CA LEU A 148 11.98 14.19 3.92
C LEU A 148 11.44 13.39 2.73
N MET A 149 11.06 12.12 2.96
CA MET A 149 10.48 11.25 1.92
C MET A 149 9.03 11.59 1.58
N ALA A 150 8.29 12.22 2.48
CA ALA A 150 6.85 12.45 2.34
C ALA A 150 6.42 13.14 1.03
N PRO A 151 7.07 14.23 0.54
CA PRO A 151 6.67 14.86 -0.72
C PRO A 151 6.88 13.95 -1.93
N VAL A 152 7.96 13.17 -1.95
CA VAL A 152 8.26 12.21 -3.02
C VAL A 152 7.21 11.10 -3.05
N LEU A 153 6.92 10.49 -1.89
CA LEU A 153 5.89 9.46 -1.75
C LEU A 153 4.52 9.98 -2.18
N ARG A 154 4.14 11.19 -1.73
CA ARG A 154 2.87 11.80 -2.11
C ARG A 154 2.77 12.02 -3.61
N GLY A 155 3.83 12.49 -4.25
CA GLY A 155 3.90 12.65 -5.71
C GLY A 155 3.75 11.30 -6.42
N MET A 156 4.46 10.28 -5.98
CA MET A 156 4.40 8.92 -6.52
C MET A 156 2.99 8.31 -6.40
N LEU A 157 2.38 8.37 -5.22
CA LEU A 157 1.03 7.83 -5.00
C LEU A 157 -0.03 8.54 -5.85
N ARG A 158 0.04 9.88 -5.93
CA ARG A 158 -0.86 10.66 -6.79
C ARG A 158 -0.72 10.27 -8.24
N PHE A 159 0.51 10.12 -8.71
CA PHE A 159 0.79 9.71 -10.09
C PHE A 159 0.30 8.30 -10.37
N ALA A 160 0.61 7.33 -9.50
CA ALA A 160 0.20 5.94 -9.65
C ALA A 160 -1.33 5.81 -9.71
N LEU A 161 -2.05 6.42 -8.75
CA LEU A 161 -3.51 6.38 -8.73
C LEU A 161 -4.13 7.11 -9.93
N ALA A 162 -3.56 8.23 -10.38
CA ALA A 162 -4.04 8.91 -11.59
C ALA A 162 -3.89 8.02 -12.83
N ARG A 163 -2.78 7.30 -12.96
CA ARG A 163 -2.54 6.35 -14.06
C ARG A 163 -3.52 5.17 -13.99
N ALA A 164 -3.79 4.63 -12.80
CA ALA A 164 -4.79 3.57 -12.62
C ALA A 164 -6.18 4.03 -13.05
N VAL A 165 -6.62 5.23 -12.64
CA VAL A 165 -7.91 5.81 -13.07
C VAL A 165 -7.99 5.94 -14.59
N LEU A 166 -6.95 6.46 -15.25
CA LEU A 166 -6.92 6.61 -16.70
C LEU A 166 -6.98 5.26 -17.44
N GLU A 167 -6.27 4.25 -16.93
CA GLU A 167 -6.28 2.89 -17.49
C GLU A 167 -7.70 2.31 -17.47
N VAL A 168 -8.39 2.39 -16.32
CA VAL A 168 -9.73 1.89 -16.15
C VAL A 168 -10.74 2.64 -17.02
N ALA A 169 -10.70 3.97 -17.01
CA ALA A 169 -11.59 4.80 -17.82
C ALA A 169 -11.42 4.51 -19.34
N GLY A 170 -10.18 4.32 -19.78
CA GLY A 170 -9.88 3.95 -21.15
C GLY A 170 -10.40 2.55 -21.53
N ALA A 171 -10.33 1.58 -20.61
CA ALA A 171 -10.87 0.24 -20.83
C ALA A 171 -12.40 0.24 -20.94
N THR A 172 -13.09 0.98 -20.06
CA THR A 172 -14.54 1.12 -20.07
C THR A 172 -15.04 1.76 -21.37
N ASN A 173 -14.34 2.79 -21.85
CA ASN A 173 -14.71 3.48 -23.08
C ASN A 173 -14.54 2.60 -24.34
N ARG A 174 -13.53 1.74 -24.37
CA ARG A 174 -13.35 0.74 -25.44
C ARG A 174 -14.48 -0.28 -25.47
N ARG A 175 -14.90 -0.80 -24.29
CA ARG A 175 -16.02 -1.77 -24.20
C ARG A 175 -17.38 -1.20 -24.65
N ARG A 176 -17.58 0.13 -24.47
CA ARG A 176 -18.84 0.79 -24.91
C ARG A 176 -18.87 1.05 -26.42
N ARG A 177 -17.74 1.00 -27.11
CA ARG A 177 -17.62 1.27 -28.54
C ARG A 177 -17.54 -0.01 -29.40
N ALA A 178 -17.33 -1.17 -28.78
CA ALA A 178 -17.33 -2.50 -29.40
C ALA A 178 -18.73 -3.15 -29.29
#